data_732dc03c905a9dba9cd18978cac08637
#
_entry.id   732dc03c905a9dba9cd18978cac08637
#
_cell.length_a   1.000
_cell.length_b   1.000
_cell.length_c   1.000
_cell.angle_alpha   90.00
_cell.angle_beta   90.00
_cell.angle_gamma   90.00
#
_symmetry.space_group_name_H-M   'P 1'
#
loop_
_entity.id
_entity.type
_entity.pdbx_description
1 polymer ?
#
loop_
_entity_poly.entity_id
_entity_poly.type
_entity_poly.pdbx_seq_one_letter_code
_entity_poly.pdbx_strand_id
1 'polypeptide(L)'
;GAVSGGEVSVFLKNAGDIAFSFMLPVLSGYIASGIGDRPALAAGFTGGMIASQGGSGFIGAVAAGFLAGYTVVFLKKLFSAMPESLEGMKPVLFYPLFSILIVSAAMLFVVNPPLSLLNSELSRGLMSMQAKSRILLGVTVAAMMAVDLGGPFNKAAYVFALAALESGNYEIMAAVMAGGMVPPLAVALAVTFYGRGFTDEEKQAGLT
;
A
#
# COMPACT_ATOMS: atom_id res chain seq x y z
N GLY A 1 -27.69 9.58 -27.13
CA GLY A 1 -28.06 10.32 -25.96
C GLY A 1 -26.84 10.92 -25.33
N ALA A 2 -26.87 12.18 -24.95
CA ALA A 2 -25.77 12.82 -24.22
C ALA A 2 -25.61 12.12 -22.87
N VAL A 3 -24.42 11.58 -22.61
CA VAL A 3 -24.07 11.00 -21.30
C VAL A 3 -24.17 12.14 -20.30
N SER A 4 -25.03 12.01 -19.28
CA SER A 4 -25.16 13.03 -18.27
C SER A 4 -23.85 13.18 -17.52
N GLY A 5 -23.47 14.39 -17.11
CA GLY A 5 -22.20 14.61 -16.37
C GLY A 5 -22.09 13.74 -15.11
N GLY A 6 -23.22 13.27 -14.56
CA GLY A 6 -23.28 12.30 -13.46
C GLY A 6 -22.82 10.91 -13.84
N GLU A 7 -23.14 10.42 -15.04
CA GLU A 7 -22.72 9.08 -15.49
C GLU A 7 -21.21 8.99 -15.74
N VAL A 8 -20.61 10.04 -16.32
CA VAL A 8 -19.15 10.13 -16.49
C VAL A 8 -18.45 10.16 -15.14
N SER A 9 -18.97 10.94 -14.19
CA SER A 9 -18.42 11.03 -12.82
C SER A 9 -18.47 9.67 -12.11
N VAL A 10 -19.58 8.94 -12.21
CA VAL A 10 -19.74 7.59 -11.64
C VAL A 10 -18.78 6.61 -12.30
N PHE A 11 -18.65 6.66 -13.62
CA PHE A 11 -17.71 5.81 -14.36
C PHE A 11 -16.27 6.06 -13.91
N LEU A 12 -15.83 7.33 -13.85
CA LEU A 12 -14.48 7.69 -13.44
C LEU A 12 -14.21 7.28 -11.99
N LYS A 13 -15.19 7.49 -11.09
CA LYS A 13 -15.08 7.04 -9.70
C LYS A 13 -14.92 5.54 -9.62
N ASN A 14 -15.77 4.76 -10.27
CA ASN A 14 -15.70 3.30 -10.24
C ASN A 14 -14.36 2.78 -10.81
N ALA A 15 -13.89 3.35 -11.91
CA ALA A 15 -12.59 3.00 -12.49
C ALA A 15 -11.44 3.30 -11.51
N GLY A 16 -11.50 4.44 -10.84
CA GLY A 16 -10.54 4.81 -9.79
C GLY A 16 -10.59 3.87 -8.60
N ASP A 17 -11.76 3.56 -8.07
CA ASP A 17 -11.94 2.64 -6.93
C ASP A 17 -11.40 1.24 -7.23
N ILE A 18 -11.67 0.73 -8.45
CA ILE A 18 -11.10 -0.55 -8.90
C ILE A 18 -9.56 -0.46 -8.97
N ALA A 19 -9.01 0.58 -9.59
CA ALA A 19 -7.56 0.74 -9.68
C ALA A 19 -6.91 0.81 -8.29
N PHE A 20 -7.50 1.55 -7.35
CA PHE A 20 -7.03 1.62 -5.97
C PHE A 20 -7.14 0.29 -5.22
N SER A 21 -8.14 -0.55 -5.51
CA SER A 21 -8.27 -1.85 -4.87
C SER A 21 -7.09 -2.78 -5.15
N PHE A 22 -6.38 -2.60 -6.26
CA PHE A 22 -5.17 -3.34 -6.59
C PHE A 22 -3.90 -2.86 -5.87
N MET A 23 -3.92 -1.69 -5.24
CA MET A 23 -2.73 -1.10 -4.60
C MET A 23 -2.06 -2.06 -3.61
N LEU A 24 -2.81 -2.60 -2.66
CA LEU A 24 -2.28 -3.49 -1.63
C LEU A 24 -1.90 -4.89 -2.17
N PRO A 25 -2.70 -5.55 -3.01
CA PRO A 25 -2.29 -6.78 -3.69
C PRO A 25 -1.01 -6.63 -4.50
N VAL A 26 -0.91 -5.57 -5.31
CA VAL A 26 0.27 -5.32 -6.15
C VAL A 26 1.51 -5.08 -5.31
N LEU A 27 1.42 -4.23 -4.27
CA LEU A 27 2.51 -4.00 -3.33
C LEU A 27 3.03 -5.31 -2.73
N SER A 28 2.12 -6.11 -2.17
CA SER A 28 2.45 -7.41 -1.55
C SER A 28 3.05 -8.38 -2.57
N GLY A 29 2.48 -8.46 -3.77
CA GLY A 29 2.98 -9.32 -4.84
C GLY A 29 4.40 -8.97 -5.26
N TYR A 30 4.72 -7.69 -5.43
CA TYR A 30 6.07 -7.27 -5.81
C TYR A 30 7.09 -7.43 -4.69
N ILE A 31 6.72 -7.21 -3.43
CA ILE A 31 7.59 -7.56 -2.29
C ILE A 31 7.89 -9.07 -2.30
N ALA A 32 6.86 -9.91 -2.47
CA ALA A 32 7.02 -11.36 -2.54
C ALA A 32 7.92 -11.79 -3.70
N SER A 33 7.75 -11.19 -4.88
CA SER A 33 8.56 -11.46 -6.06
C SER A 33 10.02 -11.06 -5.88
N GLY A 34 10.30 -9.98 -5.17
CA GLY A 34 11.66 -9.55 -4.84
C GLY A 34 12.42 -10.53 -3.96
N ILE A 35 11.70 -11.39 -3.21
CA ILE A 35 12.29 -12.38 -2.29
C ILE A 35 12.25 -13.80 -2.87
N GLY A 36 11.10 -14.20 -3.42
CA GLY A 36 10.83 -15.58 -3.86
C GLY A 36 10.77 -15.76 -5.37
N ASP A 37 11.13 -14.75 -6.15
CA ASP A 37 10.99 -14.66 -7.60
C ASP A 37 9.53 -14.76 -8.10
N ARG A 38 9.35 -14.95 -9.42
CA ARG A 38 8.03 -14.98 -10.06
C ARG A 38 7.01 -15.93 -9.41
N PRO A 39 7.38 -17.15 -8.94
CA PRO A 39 6.40 -18.03 -8.30
C PRO A 39 5.72 -17.46 -7.05
N ALA A 40 6.33 -16.47 -6.40
CA ALA A 40 5.79 -15.85 -5.19
C ALA A 40 4.70 -14.78 -5.48
N LEU A 41 4.59 -14.30 -6.72
CA LEU A 41 3.64 -13.26 -7.10
C LEU A 41 2.21 -13.62 -6.72
N ALA A 42 1.76 -14.82 -7.08
CA ALA A 42 0.36 -15.24 -6.85
C ALA A 42 0.02 -15.27 -5.36
N ALA A 43 0.91 -15.81 -4.52
CA ALA A 43 0.73 -15.82 -3.07
C ALA A 43 0.79 -14.42 -2.47
N GLY A 44 1.68 -13.55 -2.99
CA GLY A 44 1.77 -12.17 -2.58
C GLY A 44 0.51 -11.38 -2.92
N PHE A 45 0.00 -11.48 -4.15
CA PHE A 45 -1.28 -10.85 -4.55
C PHE A 45 -2.44 -11.33 -3.67
N THR A 46 -2.53 -12.65 -3.43
CA THR A 46 -3.60 -13.21 -2.59
C THR A 46 -3.48 -12.70 -1.15
N GLY A 47 -2.28 -12.72 -0.58
CA GLY A 47 -2.03 -12.22 0.78
C GLY A 47 -2.34 -10.73 0.92
N GLY A 48 -1.96 -9.91 -0.06
CA GLY A 48 -2.28 -8.49 -0.10
C GLY A 48 -3.78 -8.21 -0.23
N MET A 49 -4.53 -9.02 -1.00
CA MET A 49 -5.98 -8.93 -1.08
C MET A 49 -6.63 -9.31 0.25
N ILE A 50 -6.16 -10.37 0.91
CA ILE A 50 -6.64 -10.76 2.24
C ILE A 50 -6.37 -9.66 3.27
N ALA A 51 -5.21 -9.00 3.21
CA ALA A 51 -4.89 -7.85 4.07
C ALA A 51 -5.85 -6.67 3.85
N SER A 52 -6.17 -6.38 2.59
CA SER A 52 -7.12 -5.33 2.20
C SER A 52 -8.51 -5.62 2.75
N GLN A 53 -9.05 -6.81 2.50
CA GLN A 53 -10.39 -7.22 2.92
C GLN A 53 -10.50 -7.47 4.44
N GLY A 54 -9.41 -7.92 5.07
CA GLY A 54 -9.35 -8.24 6.50
C GLY A 54 -9.06 -7.03 7.40
N GLY A 55 -8.96 -5.82 6.84
CA GLY A 55 -8.80 -4.59 7.61
C GLY A 55 -7.39 -4.35 8.17
N SER A 56 -6.41 -5.20 7.89
CA SER A 56 -5.02 -4.97 8.29
C SER A 56 -4.29 -3.95 7.41
N GLY A 57 -4.89 -3.58 6.28
CA GLY A 57 -4.48 -2.48 5.43
C GLY A 57 -3.05 -2.59 4.89
N PHE A 58 -2.38 -1.45 4.79
CA PHE A 58 -1.03 -1.37 4.22
C PHE A 58 0.00 -2.22 4.99
N ILE A 59 -0.04 -2.17 6.33
CA ILE A 59 0.90 -2.93 7.18
C ILE A 59 0.71 -4.42 6.95
N GLY A 60 -0.55 -4.88 6.88
CA GLY A 60 -0.89 -6.25 6.55
C GLY A 60 -0.41 -6.68 5.17
N ALA A 61 -0.52 -5.81 4.16
CA ALA A 61 -0.05 -6.09 2.80
C ALA A 61 1.47 -6.23 2.73
N VAL A 62 2.22 -5.39 3.45
CA VAL A 62 3.68 -5.51 3.57
C VAL A 62 4.05 -6.84 4.24
N ALA A 63 3.43 -7.16 5.38
CA ALA A 63 3.65 -8.42 6.08
C ALA A 63 3.33 -9.64 5.19
N ALA A 64 2.22 -9.58 4.43
CA ALA A 64 1.84 -10.62 3.47
C ALA A 64 2.90 -10.82 2.37
N GLY A 65 3.47 -9.73 1.87
CA GLY A 65 4.53 -9.79 0.86
C GLY A 65 5.77 -10.51 1.34
N PHE A 66 6.26 -10.17 2.53
CA PHE A 66 7.38 -10.88 3.15
C PHE A 66 7.04 -12.34 3.43
N LEU A 67 5.88 -12.61 4.01
CA LEU A 67 5.42 -13.96 4.29
C LEU A 67 5.37 -14.81 3.02
N ALA A 68 4.79 -14.28 1.94
CA ALA A 68 4.69 -14.99 0.67
C ALA A 68 6.06 -15.25 0.04
N GLY A 69 6.95 -14.28 0.05
CA GLY A 69 8.30 -14.42 -0.47
C GLY A 69 9.09 -15.51 0.26
N TYR A 70 9.14 -15.45 1.58
CA TYR A 70 9.85 -16.46 2.39
C TYR A 70 9.18 -17.83 2.34
N THR A 71 7.86 -17.91 2.24
CA THR A 71 7.15 -19.18 2.05
C THR A 71 7.62 -19.87 0.76
N VAL A 72 7.74 -19.14 -0.34
CA VAL A 72 8.22 -19.72 -1.61
C VAL A 72 9.69 -20.12 -1.52
N VAL A 73 10.53 -19.33 -0.87
CA VAL A 73 11.94 -19.73 -0.63
C VAL A 73 12.01 -21.03 0.17
N PHE A 74 11.17 -21.17 1.19
CA PHE A 74 11.06 -22.42 1.96
C PHE A 74 10.58 -23.60 1.09
N LEU A 75 9.53 -23.39 0.28
CA LEU A 75 9.00 -24.42 -0.62
C LEU A 75 10.03 -24.85 -1.69
N LYS A 76 10.85 -23.93 -2.19
CA LYS A 76 11.96 -24.25 -3.11
C LYS A 76 12.94 -25.23 -2.46
N LYS A 77 13.28 -25.03 -1.19
CA LYS A 77 14.14 -25.97 -0.44
C LYS A 77 13.43 -27.30 -0.17
N LEU A 78 12.16 -27.26 0.22
CA LEU A 78 11.40 -28.48 0.51
C LEU A 78 11.26 -29.37 -0.74
N PHE A 79 10.99 -28.79 -1.89
CA PHE A 79 10.80 -29.52 -3.14
C PHE A 79 12.09 -29.76 -3.92
N SER A 80 13.26 -29.41 -3.37
CA SER A 80 14.56 -29.69 -4.01
C SER A 80 14.84 -31.20 -4.17
N ALA A 81 14.32 -32.02 -3.28
CA ALA A 81 14.47 -33.47 -3.30
C ALA A 81 13.51 -34.20 -4.27
N MET A 82 12.63 -33.50 -4.98
CA MET A 82 11.68 -34.10 -5.92
C MET A 82 12.40 -34.56 -7.20
N PRO A 83 11.92 -35.68 -7.81
CA PRO A 83 12.48 -36.21 -9.06
C PRO A 83 12.49 -35.19 -10.20
N GLU A 84 13.51 -35.29 -11.09
CA GLU A 84 13.65 -34.39 -12.25
C GLU A 84 12.44 -34.41 -13.18
N SER A 85 11.71 -35.52 -13.26
CA SER A 85 10.47 -35.62 -14.06
C SER A 85 9.38 -34.62 -13.66
N LEU A 86 9.42 -34.09 -12.42
CA LEU A 86 8.47 -33.13 -11.90
C LEU A 86 9.01 -31.68 -11.85
N GLU A 87 10.24 -31.47 -12.31
CA GLU A 87 10.94 -30.17 -12.22
C GLU A 87 10.14 -29.04 -12.90
N GLY A 88 9.60 -29.29 -14.09
CA GLY A 88 8.79 -28.31 -14.81
C GLY A 88 7.47 -27.95 -14.12
N MET A 89 6.93 -28.82 -13.28
CA MET A 89 5.69 -28.59 -12.55
C MET A 89 5.88 -27.76 -11.28
N LYS A 90 7.10 -27.73 -10.72
CA LYS A 90 7.39 -26.99 -9.48
C LYS A 90 6.98 -25.53 -9.56
N PRO A 91 7.46 -24.72 -10.55
CA PRO A 91 7.16 -23.28 -10.61
C PRO A 91 5.73 -22.97 -11.05
N VAL A 92 5.09 -23.85 -11.80
CA VAL A 92 3.79 -23.62 -12.41
C VAL A 92 2.64 -24.06 -11.50
N LEU A 93 2.83 -25.16 -10.77
CA LEU A 93 1.77 -25.77 -9.97
C LEU A 93 2.10 -25.77 -8.47
N PHE A 94 3.23 -26.38 -8.08
CA PHE A 94 3.47 -26.66 -6.66
C PHE A 94 3.77 -25.39 -5.87
N TYR A 95 4.64 -24.52 -6.35
CA TYR A 95 4.96 -23.28 -5.61
C TYR A 95 3.74 -22.36 -5.48
N PRO A 96 2.99 -22.03 -6.54
CA PRO A 96 1.80 -21.20 -6.39
C PRO A 96 0.72 -21.84 -5.52
N LEU A 97 0.40 -23.12 -5.72
CA LEU A 97 -0.65 -23.81 -4.98
C LEU A 97 -0.36 -23.82 -3.47
N PHE A 98 0.78 -24.35 -3.08
CA PHE A 98 1.11 -24.47 -1.65
C PHE A 98 1.40 -23.12 -1.01
N SER A 99 2.03 -22.19 -1.72
CA SER A 99 2.27 -20.85 -1.16
C SER A 99 0.98 -20.06 -0.95
N ILE A 100 0.03 -20.12 -1.88
CA ILE A 100 -1.29 -19.49 -1.70
C ILE A 100 -2.00 -20.07 -0.47
N LEU A 101 -2.04 -21.38 -0.33
CA LEU A 101 -2.70 -22.04 0.81
C LEU A 101 -2.05 -21.64 2.15
N ILE A 102 -0.73 -21.72 2.25
CA ILE A 102 0.01 -21.38 3.47
C ILE A 102 -0.15 -19.90 3.81
N VAL A 103 0.05 -19.02 2.82
CA VAL A 103 -0.04 -17.57 3.03
C VAL A 103 -1.47 -17.17 3.38
N SER A 104 -2.48 -17.73 2.71
CA SER A 104 -3.88 -17.44 3.02
C SER A 104 -4.24 -17.87 4.44
N ALA A 105 -3.86 -19.08 4.84
CA ALA A 105 -4.10 -19.55 6.19
C ALA A 105 -3.36 -18.67 7.24
N ALA A 106 -2.09 -18.39 7.02
CA ALA A 106 -1.31 -17.56 7.94
C ALA A 106 -1.87 -16.12 8.02
N MET A 107 -2.27 -15.53 6.88
CA MET A 107 -2.88 -14.20 6.87
C MET A 107 -4.21 -14.18 7.60
N LEU A 108 -5.12 -15.11 7.31
CA LEU A 108 -6.45 -15.13 7.91
C LEU A 108 -6.44 -15.40 9.41
N PHE A 109 -5.63 -16.35 9.88
CA PHE A 109 -5.70 -16.82 11.26
C PHE A 109 -4.66 -16.20 12.18
N VAL A 110 -3.52 -15.73 11.66
CA VAL A 110 -2.38 -15.28 12.48
C VAL A 110 -2.07 -13.82 12.29
N VAL A 111 -1.94 -13.35 11.05
CA VAL A 111 -1.39 -12.01 10.75
C VAL A 111 -2.48 -10.93 10.78
N ASN A 112 -3.61 -11.17 10.12
CA ASN A 112 -4.69 -10.17 10.05
C ASN A 112 -5.30 -9.81 11.42
N PRO A 113 -5.60 -10.73 12.34
CA PRO A 113 -6.26 -10.36 13.59
C PRO A 113 -5.50 -9.29 14.39
N PRO A 114 -4.20 -9.44 14.70
CA PRO A 114 -3.48 -8.40 15.44
C PRO A 114 -3.26 -7.13 14.61
N LEU A 115 -3.00 -7.23 13.31
CA LEU A 115 -2.75 -6.05 12.48
C LEU A 115 -4.01 -5.25 12.17
N SER A 116 -5.16 -5.89 12.05
CA SER A 116 -6.44 -5.18 11.90
C SER A 116 -6.82 -4.43 13.18
N LEU A 117 -6.53 -4.98 14.36
CA LEU A 117 -6.69 -4.26 15.62
C LEU A 117 -5.77 -3.03 15.67
N LEU A 118 -4.49 -3.18 15.31
CA LEU A 118 -3.55 -2.06 15.26
C LEU A 118 -4.04 -0.96 14.30
N ASN A 119 -4.46 -1.34 13.10
CA ASN A 119 -4.99 -0.41 12.10
C ASN A 119 -6.26 0.30 12.58
N SER A 120 -7.17 -0.42 13.25
CA SER A 120 -8.41 0.15 13.81
C SER A 120 -8.15 1.09 14.99
N GLU A 121 -7.15 0.80 15.84
CA GLU A 121 -6.76 1.70 16.94
C GLU A 121 -6.12 2.99 16.40
N LEU A 122 -5.28 2.88 15.37
CA LEU A 122 -4.73 4.05 14.70
C LEU A 122 -5.85 4.93 14.11
N SER A 123 -6.79 4.33 13.40
CA SER A 123 -7.95 5.05 12.85
C SER A 123 -8.82 5.68 13.94
N ARG A 124 -9.08 4.97 15.05
CA ARG A 124 -9.80 5.52 16.21
C ARG A 124 -9.07 6.70 16.85
N GLY A 125 -7.74 6.58 17.00
CA GLY A 125 -6.90 7.67 17.50
C GLY A 125 -7.04 8.93 16.65
N LEU A 126 -6.93 8.79 15.34
CA LEU A 126 -7.09 9.92 14.40
C LEU A 126 -8.51 10.50 14.43
N MET A 127 -9.55 9.67 14.46
CA MET A 127 -10.94 10.15 14.60
C MET A 127 -11.19 10.88 15.93
N SER A 128 -10.57 10.43 17.02
CA SER A 128 -10.69 11.11 18.32
C SER A 128 -10.04 12.50 18.31
N MET A 129 -9.01 12.70 17.53
CA MET A 129 -8.39 14.01 17.33
C MET A 129 -9.29 14.96 16.56
N GLN A 130 -10.04 14.47 15.57
CA GLN A 130 -11.02 15.28 14.83
C GLN A 130 -12.10 15.87 15.76
N ALA A 131 -12.59 15.08 16.72
CA ALA A 131 -13.58 15.54 17.69
C ALA A 131 -13.04 16.65 18.62
N LYS A 132 -11.74 16.67 18.90
CA LYS A 132 -11.09 17.64 19.78
C LYS A 132 -10.61 18.89 19.04
N SER A 133 -10.00 18.72 17.87
CA SER A 133 -9.47 19.83 17.06
C SER A 133 -9.23 19.39 15.61
N ARG A 134 -9.98 19.95 14.68
CA ARG A 134 -9.78 19.74 13.24
C ARG A 134 -8.40 20.20 12.77
N ILE A 135 -7.90 21.30 13.37
CA ILE A 135 -6.57 21.84 13.05
C ILE A 135 -5.48 20.85 13.47
N LEU A 136 -5.57 20.30 14.67
CA LEU A 136 -4.58 19.34 15.18
C LEU A 136 -4.57 18.09 14.31
N LEU A 137 -5.74 17.56 13.94
CA LEU A 137 -5.82 16.42 13.03
C LEU A 137 -5.22 16.75 11.66
N GLY A 138 -5.56 17.90 11.07
CA GLY A 138 -5.03 18.34 9.79
C GLY A 138 -3.51 18.44 9.81
N VAL A 139 -2.92 19.05 10.84
CA VAL A 139 -1.46 19.14 11.02
C VAL A 139 -0.85 17.73 11.16
N THR A 140 -1.48 16.85 11.93
CA THR A 140 -0.95 15.48 12.15
C THR A 140 -0.93 14.68 10.85
N VAL A 141 -2.04 14.63 10.09
CA VAL A 141 -2.07 13.86 8.84
C VAL A 141 -1.18 14.49 7.76
N ALA A 142 -1.09 15.82 7.69
CA ALA A 142 -0.17 16.51 6.79
C ALA A 142 1.28 16.22 7.14
N ALA A 143 1.64 16.20 8.43
CA ALA A 143 2.97 15.83 8.89
C ALA A 143 3.31 14.35 8.55
N MET A 144 2.37 13.42 8.75
CA MET A 144 2.54 12.02 8.35
C MET A 144 2.83 11.87 6.85
N MET A 145 2.24 12.73 6.00
CA MET A 145 2.52 12.76 4.57
C MET A 145 3.91 13.30 4.25
N ALA A 146 4.33 14.36 4.94
CA ALA A 146 5.57 15.08 4.65
C ALA A 146 6.83 14.40 5.21
N VAL A 147 6.72 13.76 6.38
CA VAL A 147 7.88 13.16 7.10
C VAL A 147 8.28 11.81 6.49
N ASP A 148 7.32 11.05 5.99
CA ASP A 148 7.54 9.68 5.54
C ASP A 148 7.12 9.54 4.06
N LEU A 149 7.94 10.09 3.17
CA LEU A 149 7.70 10.12 1.72
C LEU A 149 7.59 8.71 1.12
N GLY A 150 6.37 8.19 1.07
CA GLY A 150 6.06 6.88 0.50
C GLY A 150 6.13 5.69 1.45
N GLY A 151 6.45 5.91 2.73
CA GLY A 151 6.51 4.87 3.76
C GLY A 151 5.17 4.55 4.44
N PRO A 152 5.17 3.78 5.54
CA PRO A 152 3.97 3.30 6.20
C PRO A 152 3.09 4.42 6.78
N PHE A 153 3.67 5.48 7.34
CA PHE A 153 2.91 6.60 7.91
C PHE A 153 2.16 7.39 6.82
N ASN A 154 2.82 7.65 5.70
CA ASN A 154 2.21 8.26 4.53
C ASN A 154 1.01 7.43 4.05
N LYS A 155 1.16 6.11 3.90
CA LYS A 155 0.08 5.23 3.45
C LYS A 155 -1.05 5.12 4.46
N ALA A 156 -0.76 5.10 5.77
CA ALA A 156 -1.78 5.09 6.81
C ALA A 156 -2.61 6.39 6.79
N ALA A 157 -1.97 7.56 6.66
CA ALA A 157 -2.66 8.84 6.53
C ALA A 157 -3.55 8.88 5.27
N TYR A 158 -3.05 8.38 4.16
CA TYR A 158 -3.78 8.33 2.90
C TYR A 158 -5.00 7.40 2.96
N VAL A 159 -4.84 6.17 3.46
CA VAL A 159 -5.95 5.21 3.64
C VAL A 159 -7.00 5.75 4.60
N PHE A 160 -6.57 6.40 5.70
CA PHE A 160 -7.50 7.06 6.61
C PHE A 160 -8.29 8.19 5.93
N ALA A 161 -7.61 9.01 5.11
CA ALA A 161 -8.27 10.08 4.36
C ALA A 161 -9.25 9.55 3.31
N LEU A 162 -8.97 8.42 2.67
CA LEU A 162 -9.90 7.74 1.75
C LEU A 162 -11.16 7.28 2.48
N ALA A 163 -11.02 6.63 3.64
CA ALA A 163 -12.16 6.21 4.45
C ALA A 163 -13.00 7.41 4.95
N ALA A 164 -12.34 8.51 5.29
CA ALA A 164 -13.03 9.76 5.67
C ALA A 164 -13.78 10.37 4.47
N LEU A 165 -13.21 10.31 3.28
CA LEU A 165 -13.82 10.78 2.04
C LEU A 165 -15.10 10.02 1.71
N GLU A 166 -15.11 8.69 1.86
CA GLU A 166 -16.31 7.85 1.70
C GLU A 166 -17.42 8.24 2.68
N SER A 167 -17.03 8.70 3.88
CA SER A 167 -17.96 9.21 4.90
C SER A 167 -18.39 10.66 4.65
N GLY A 168 -17.99 11.28 3.53
CA GLY A 168 -18.31 12.67 3.19
C GLY A 168 -17.43 13.73 3.87
N ASN A 169 -16.33 13.32 4.53
CA ASN A 169 -15.41 14.24 5.20
C ASN A 169 -14.21 14.56 4.29
N TYR A 170 -14.31 15.64 3.54
CA TYR A 170 -13.31 16.07 2.57
C TYR A 170 -12.10 16.79 3.19
N GLU A 171 -12.25 17.33 4.41
CA GLU A 171 -11.23 18.16 5.06
C GLU A 171 -9.94 17.38 5.32
N ILE A 172 -10.06 16.10 5.69
CA ILE A 172 -8.92 15.24 5.98
C ILE A 172 -8.12 14.94 4.71
N MET A 173 -8.82 14.63 3.60
CA MET A 173 -8.14 14.40 2.32
C MET A 173 -7.46 15.69 1.82
N ALA A 174 -8.06 16.85 1.98
CA ALA A 174 -7.43 18.12 1.63
C ALA A 174 -6.15 18.37 2.43
N ALA A 175 -6.15 18.07 3.74
CA ALA A 175 -4.96 18.20 4.59
C ALA A 175 -3.84 17.21 4.17
N VAL A 176 -4.20 15.98 3.85
CA VAL A 176 -3.27 14.94 3.35
C VAL A 176 -2.64 15.38 2.04
N MET A 177 -3.44 15.85 1.08
CA MET A 177 -2.94 16.33 -0.21
C MET A 177 -2.04 17.56 -0.05
N ALA A 178 -2.42 18.53 0.78
CA ALA A 178 -1.59 19.69 1.08
C ALA A 178 -0.25 19.27 1.70
N GLY A 179 -0.26 18.34 2.67
CA GLY A 179 0.94 17.80 3.31
C GLY A 179 1.88 17.10 2.33
N GLY A 180 1.32 16.34 1.39
CA GLY A 180 2.10 15.65 0.35
C GLY A 180 2.74 16.60 -0.68
N MET A 181 2.17 17.78 -0.87
CA MET A 181 2.72 18.80 -1.80
C MET A 181 3.86 19.62 -1.18
N VAL A 182 3.97 19.68 0.14
CA VAL A 182 4.97 20.51 0.82
C VAL A 182 6.41 20.11 0.48
N PRO A 183 6.83 18.84 0.55
CA PRO A 183 8.22 18.46 0.27
C PRO A 183 8.68 18.79 -1.15
N PRO A 184 7.94 18.42 -2.22
CA PRO A 184 8.38 18.78 -3.58
C PRO A 184 8.40 20.27 -3.81
N LEU A 185 7.44 21.04 -3.28
CA LEU A 185 7.47 22.49 -3.35
C LEU A 185 8.67 23.10 -2.61
N ALA A 186 8.99 22.55 -1.43
CA ALA A 186 10.15 23.00 -0.66
C ALA A 186 11.47 22.76 -1.42
N VAL A 187 11.61 21.59 -2.06
CA VAL A 187 12.77 21.29 -2.90
C VAL A 187 12.84 22.21 -4.12
N ALA A 188 11.74 22.42 -4.81
CA ALA A 188 11.68 23.33 -5.97
C ALA A 188 12.08 24.77 -5.59
N LEU A 189 11.57 25.26 -4.46
CA LEU A 189 11.95 26.59 -3.93
C LEU A 189 13.42 26.62 -3.52
N ALA A 190 13.93 25.59 -2.85
CA ALA A 190 15.34 25.51 -2.45
C ALA A 190 16.27 25.55 -3.68
N VAL A 191 15.95 24.78 -4.72
CA VAL A 191 16.69 24.78 -5.99
C VAL A 191 16.64 26.16 -6.66
N THR A 192 15.48 26.81 -6.65
CA THR A 192 15.29 28.13 -7.27
C THR A 192 16.09 29.23 -6.55
N PHE A 193 16.05 29.25 -5.21
CA PHE A 193 16.69 30.32 -4.43
C PHE A 193 18.15 30.05 -4.08
N TYR A 194 18.52 28.78 -3.89
CA TYR A 194 19.84 28.34 -3.43
C TYR A 194 20.54 27.41 -4.42
N GLY A 195 20.25 27.55 -5.72
CA GLY A 195 20.72 26.66 -6.78
C GLY A 195 22.23 26.42 -6.88
N ARG A 196 23.06 27.30 -6.24
CA ARG A 196 24.52 27.13 -6.19
C ARG A 196 24.96 25.92 -5.32
N GLY A 197 24.11 25.41 -4.43
CA GLY A 197 24.40 24.27 -3.57
C GLY A 197 23.96 22.92 -4.16
N PHE A 198 23.32 22.91 -5.31
CA PHE A 198 22.79 21.71 -5.96
C PHE A 198 23.55 21.40 -7.26
N THR A 199 23.76 20.10 -7.53
CA THR A 199 24.26 19.63 -8.83
C THR A 199 23.22 19.88 -9.94
N ASP A 200 23.63 19.80 -11.19
CA ASP A 200 22.70 20.03 -12.30
C ASP A 200 21.64 18.94 -12.41
N GLU A 201 21.97 17.70 -12.02
CA GLU A 201 21.02 16.60 -11.93
C GLU A 201 19.97 16.83 -10.82
N GLU A 202 20.41 17.28 -9.64
CA GLU A 202 19.51 17.61 -8.52
C GLU A 202 18.60 18.80 -8.84
N LYS A 203 19.10 19.81 -9.56
CA LYS A 203 18.26 20.92 -10.03
C LYS A 203 17.18 20.45 -10.98
N GLN A 204 17.53 19.59 -11.93
CA GLN A 204 16.56 19.04 -12.88
C GLN A 204 15.51 18.20 -12.17
N ALA A 205 15.91 17.33 -11.24
CA ALA A 205 14.99 16.51 -10.44
C ALA A 205 14.09 17.33 -9.50
N GLY A 206 14.58 18.48 -9.00
CA GLY A 206 13.81 19.32 -8.09
C GLY A 206 12.83 20.28 -8.79
N LEU A 207 12.96 20.48 -10.11
CA LEU A 207 12.10 21.38 -10.91
C LEU A 207 11.09 20.61 -11.78
N THR A 208 11.23 19.28 -11.94
CA THR A 208 10.32 18.39 -12.67
C THR A 208 9.38 17.66 -11.72
#